data_70ade02aa7fe501ff4ffb13a1db52915
#
_entry.id   70ade02aa7fe501ff4ffb13a1db52915
#
_cell.length_a   1.000
_cell.length_b   1.000
_cell.length_c   1.000
_cell.angle_alpha   90.00
_cell.angle_beta   90.00
_cell.angle_gamma   90.00
#
_symmetry.space_group_name_H-M   'P 1'
#
loop_
_entity.id
_entity.type
_entity.pdbx_description
1 polymer ?
#
loop_
_entity_poly.entity_id
_entity_poly.type
_entity_poly.pdbx_seq_one_letter_code
_entity_poly.pdbx_strand_id
1 'polypeptide(L)'
;MDVNEIREYLPHRYPFLLVDRVVDLVEGESIVAYKNITINEEVFNGHFPQNPVFPGVMIIEAMAQASGILGFKTMGKKPADGSIYLFAGVDKVRFKRIVEPGDQLQLKVEVMTVKRGIWKFNC
;
A
#
# COMPACT_ATOMS: atom_id res chain seq x y z
N MET A 1 10.66 -7.12 -4.55
CA MET A 1 10.96 -5.81 -5.18
C MET A 1 11.56 -4.87 -4.16
N ASP A 2 12.65 -4.23 -4.53
CA ASP A 2 13.17 -3.14 -3.74
C ASP A 2 12.41 -1.84 -4.05
N VAL A 3 12.77 -0.76 -3.34
CA VAL A 3 12.07 0.53 -3.48
C VAL A 3 12.19 1.11 -4.90
N ASN A 4 13.27 0.84 -5.59
CA ASN A 4 13.46 1.37 -6.95
C ASN A 4 12.50 0.70 -7.95
N GLU A 5 12.28 -0.60 -7.81
CA GLU A 5 11.29 -1.31 -8.61
C GLU A 5 9.87 -0.87 -8.26
N ILE A 6 9.57 -0.72 -6.97
CA ILE A 6 8.26 -0.23 -6.50
C ILE A 6 7.93 1.11 -7.14
N ARG A 7 8.89 2.02 -7.24
CA ARG A 7 8.70 3.34 -7.83
C ARG A 7 8.36 3.30 -9.32
N GLU A 8 8.64 2.20 -10.00
CA GLU A 8 8.21 2.00 -11.40
C GLU A 8 6.72 1.68 -11.51
N TYR A 9 6.11 1.13 -10.46
CA TYR A 9 4.70 0.73 -10.44
C TYR A 9 3.81 1.71 -9.70
N LEU A 10 4.37 2.55 -8.82
CA LEU A 10 3.63 3.56 -8.09
C LEU A 10 4.14 4.95 -8.42
N PRO A 11 3.24 5.89 -8.78
CA PRO A 11 3.64 7.28 -9.02
C PRO A 11 3.89 8.05 -7.73
N HIS A 12 3.47 7.51 -6.60
CA HIS A 12 3.62 8.12 -5.28
C HIS A 12 5.10 8.40 -4.96
N ARG A 13 5.34 9.49 -4.25
CA ARG A 13 6.68 9.88 -3.79
C ARG A 13 6.57 10.40 -2.37
N TYR A 14 7.72 10.68 -1.74
CA TYR A 14 7.75 11.24 -0.41
C TYR A 14 6.80 12.44 -0.30
N PRO A 15 6.01 12.57 0.75
CA PRO A 15 5.92 11.67 1.93
C PRO A 15 4.84 10.59 1.81
N PHE A 16 4.34 10.31 0.63
CA PHE A 16 3.15 9.48 0.42
C PHE A 16 3.41 8.14 -0.28
N LEU A 17 4.65 7.76 -0.46
CA LEU A 17 5.00 6.40 -0.88
C LEU A 17 5.07 5.52 0.36
N LEU A 18 4.13 4.60 0.51
CA LEU A 18 3.91 3.86 1.75
C LEU A 18 4.22 2.37 1.65
N VAL A 19 5.00 1.96 0.66
CA VAL A 19 5.48 0.59 0.52
C VAL A 19 6.99 0.63 0.37
N ASP A 20 7.70 -0.02 1.30
CA ASP A 20 9.16 -0.01 1.31
C ASP A 20 9.77 -1.20 0.59
N ARG A 21 9.12 -2.36 0.66
CA ARG A 21 9.59 -3.57 0.00
C ARG A 21 8.45 -4.54 -0.27
N VAL A 22 8.54 -5.22 -1.40
CA VAL A 22 7.68 -6.38 -1.70
C VAL A 22 8.52 -7.62 -1.45
N VAL A 23 8.04 -8.51 -0.57
CA VAL A 23 8.76 -9.72 -0.20
C VAL A 23 8.26 -10.95 -0.94
N ASP A 24 7.01 -10.95 -1.40
CA ASP A 24 6.44 -12.03 -2.20
C ASP A 24 5.35 -11.49 -3.11
N LEU A 25 5.27 -12.00 -4.32
CA LEU A 25 4.27 -11.60 -5.29
C LEU A 25 3.95 -12.75 -6.23
N VAL A 26 2.68 -13.10 -6.31
CA VAL A 26 2.16 -14.11 -7.25
C VAL A 26 1.15 -13.39 -8.15
N GLU A 27 1.51 -13.20 -9.41
CA GLU A 27 0.66 -12.49 -10.37
C GLU A 27 -0.72 -13.14 -10.46
N GLY A 28 -1.75 -12.31 -10.42
CA GLY A 28 -3.14 -12.76 -10.44
C GLY A 28 -3.67 -13.25 -9.10
N GLU A 29 -2.84 -13.35 -8.07
CA GLU A 29 -3.22 -13.97 -6.79
C GLU A 29 -2.98 -13.07 -5.59
N SER A 30 -1.70 -12.78 -5.26
CA SER A 30 -1.39 -12.15 -3.98
C SER A 30 -0.09 -11.38 -3.97
N ILE A 31 0.02 -10.48 -3.00
CA ILE A 31 1.25 -9.77 -2.69
C ILE A 31 1.44 -9.71 -1.18
N VAL A 32 2.68 -9.82 -0.74
CA VAL A 32 3.10 -9.51 0.64
C VAL A 32 4.17 -8.45 0.57
N ALA A 33 3.90 -7.34 1.20
CA ALA A 33 4.80 -6.18 1.23
C ALA A 33 4.89 -5.65 2.65
N TYR A 34 5.76 -4.68 2.89
CA TYR A 34 5.79 -4.01 4.17
C TYR A 34 6.16 -2.54 4.06
N LYS A 35 5.76 -1.78 5.07
CA LYS A 35 6.21 -0.42 5.33
C LYS A 35 6.86 -0.36 6.70
N ASN A 36 8.03 0.20 6.77
CA ASN A 36 8.70 0.50 8.03
C ASN A 36 8.15 1.80 8.59
N ILE A 37 7.69 1.77 9.84
CA ILE A 37 7.15 2.95 10.52
C ILE A 37 8.27 3.56 11.34
N THR A 38 8.61 4.80 11.04
CA THR A 38 9.69 5.52 11.74
C THR A 38 9.20 6.88 12.24
N ILE A 39 9.77 7.33 13.36
CA ILE A 39 9.45 8.66 13.87
C ILE A 39 9.86 9.76 12.88
N ASN A 40 10.79 9.47 11.99
CA ASN A 40 11.24 10.41 10.96
C ASN A 40 10.28 10.43 9.76
N GLU A 41 8.98 10.61 10.03
CA GLU A 41 7.95 10.76 9.04
C GLU A 41 7.12 12.00 9.36
N GLU A 42 6.77 12.73 8.33
CA GLU A 42 6.05 14.01 8.43
C GLU A 42 4.72 13.89 9.18
N VAL A 43 4.02 12.78 9.00
CA VAL A 43 2.69 12.55 9.59
C VAL A 43 2.70 12.64 11.11
N PHE A 44 3.81 12.28 11.76
CA PHE A 44 3.90 12.29 13.22
C PHE A 44 4.09 13.68 13.81
N ASN A 45 4.34 14.70 12.98
CA ASN A 45 4.34 16.08 13.44
C ASN A 45 2.97 16.52 13.95
N GLY A 46 1.91 15.91 13.41
CA GLY A 46 0.54 16.26 13.77
C GLY A 46 -0.29 15.12 14.37
N HIS A 47 0.13 13.89 14.22
CA HIS A 47 -0.71 12.73 14.61
C HIS A 47 0.06 11.75 15.50
N PHE A 48 0.39 12.04 16.73
CA PHE A 48 0.17 13.30 17.44
C PHE A 48 1.51 13.76 18.02
N PRO A 49 1.74 15.05 18.26
CA PRO A 49 3.05 15.56 18.70
C PRO A 49 3.62 14.88 19.95
N GLN A 50 2.77 14.51 20.90
CA GLN A 50 3.18 13.89 22.17
C GLN A 50 2.96 12.38 22.20
N ASN A 51 2.31 11.81 21.20
CA ASN A 51 2.03 10.39 21.13
C ASN A 51 1.88 9.97 19.67
N PRO A 52 2.98 9.62 19.01
CA PRO A 52 2.95 9.30 17.58
C PRO A 52 2.20 7.98 17.33
N VAL A 53 1.14 8.09 16.54
CA VAL A 53 0.31 6.97 16.11
C VAL A 53 0.17 7.05 14.59
N PHE A 54 0.45 5.95 13.90
CA PHE A 54 0.28 5.91 12.45
C PHE A 54 -1.22 5.90 12.13
N PRO A 55 -1.72 6.89 11.35
CA PRO A 55 -3.15 7.02 11.10
C PRO A 55 -3.73 5.80 10.37
N GLY A 56 -4.93 5.39 10.80
CA GLY A 56 -5.63 4.28 10.15
C GLY A 56 -5.88 4.53 8.66
N VAL A 57 -6.18 5.77 8.27
CA VAL A 57 -6.38 6.13 6.85
C VAL A 57 -5.11 5.93 6.03
N MET A 58 -3.93 6.08 6.63
CA MET A 58 -2.65 5.84 5.96
C MET A 58 -2.39 4.33 5.81
N ILE A 59 -2.87 3.52 6.75
CA ILE A 59 -2.80 2.06 6.63
C ILE A 59 -3.64 1.60 5.43
N ILE A 60 -4.84 2.15 5.29
CA ILE A 60 -5.72 1.87 4.14
C ILE A 60 -5.01 2.27 2.84
N GLU A 61 -4.39 3.44 2.82
CA GLU A 61 -3.64 3.91 1.64
C GLU A 61 -2.46 2.99 1.32
N ALA A 62 -1.73 2.53 2.32
CA ALA A 62 -0.63 1.59 2.12
C ALA A 62 -1.13 0.28 1.51
N MET A 63 -2.26 -0.24 1.98
CA MET A 63 -2.89 -1.43 1.40
C MET A 63 -3.33 -1.19 -0.04
N ALA A 64 -3.87 -0.01 -0.34
CA ALA A 64 -4.25 0.36 -1.70
C ALA A 64 -3.03 0.42 -2.62
N GLN A 65 -1.91 0.94 -2.15
CA GLN A 65 -0.67 0.99 -2.91
C GLN A 65 -0.13 -0.42 -3.19
N ALA A 66 -0.10 -1.30 -2.20
CA ALA A 66 0.30 -2.70 -2.39
C ALA A 66 -0.62 -3.39 -3.40
N SER A 67 -1.93 -3.13 -3.32
CA SER A 67 -2.91 -3.65 -4.28
C SER A 67 -2.63 -3.14 -5.70
N GLY A 68 -2.23 -1.89 -5.83
CA GLY A 68 -1.86 -1.29 -7.11
C GLY A 68 -0.66 -1.97 -7.75
N ILE A 69 0.36 -2.29 -6.95
CA ILE A 69 1.53 -3.04 -7.44
C ILE A 69 1.09 -4.40 -7.97
N LEU A 70 0.28 -5.12 -7.19
CA LEU A 70 -0.23 -6.43 -7.60
C LEU A 70 -1.03 -6.34 -8.90
N GLY A 71 -1.89 -5.33 -9.02
CA GLY A 71 -2.69 -5.12 -10.22
C GLY A 71 -1.84 -4.83 -11.45
N PHE A 72 -0.88 -3.93 -11.36
CA PHE A 72 0.01 -3.59 -12.48
C PHE A 72 0.87 -4.79 -12.89
N LYS A 73 1.44 -5.51 -11.94
CA LYS A 73 2.25 -6.71 -12.24
C LYS A 73 1.40 -7.78 -12.92
N THR A 74 0.19 -7.97 -12.45
CA THR A 74 -0.74 -8.96 -13.01
C THR A 74 -1.11 -8.62 -14.46
N MET A 75 -1.34 -7.34 -14.75
CA MET A 75 -1.64 -6.90 -16.11
C MET A 75 -0.42 -6.81 -17.01
N GLY A 76 0.79 -6.90 -16.47
CA GLY A 76 2.01 -6.67 -17.22
C GLY A 76 2.17 -5.23 -17.68
N LYS A 77 1.62 -4.27 -16.95
CA LYS A 77 1.64 -2.83 -17.28
C LYS A 77 2.29 -2.01 -16.17
N LYS A 78 2.68 -0.78 -16.52
CA LYS A 78 3.23 0.22 -15.60
C LYS A 78 2.49 1.53 -15.78
N PRO A 79 2.50 2.43 -14.78
CA PRO A 79 1.94 3.78 -14.93
C PRO A 79 2.50 4.53 -16.15
N ALA A 80 3.77 4.32 -16.49
CA ALA A 80 4.40 4.92 -17.66
C ALA A 80 3.73 4.51 -18.98
N ASP A 81 3.00 3.40 -19.00
CA ASP A 81 2.25 2.92 -20.17
C ASP A 81 0.89 3.62 -20.33
N GLY A 82 0.61 4.63 -19.50
CA GLY A 82 -0.65 5.36 -19.53
C GLY A 82 -1.78 4.71 -18.73
N SER A 83 -1.50 3.64 -18.01
CA SER A 83 -2.48 2.97 -17.15
C SER A 83 -2.68 3.75 -15.85
N ILE A 84 -3.93 3.84 -15.40
CA ILE A 84 -4.30 4.55 -14.18
C ILE A 84 -4.87 3.56 -13.18
N TYR A 85 -4.44 3.71 -11.91
CA TYR A 85 -5.00 2.99 -10.78
C TYR A 85 -5.63 3.99 -9.84
N LEU A 86 -6.96 3.93 -9.71
CA LEU A 86 -7.71 4.84 -8.85
C LEU A 86 -8.42 4.06 -7.75
N PHE A 87 -8.30 4.56 -6.53
CA PHE A 87 -8.99 4.03 -5.37
C PHE A 87 -10.48 4.40 -5.45
N ALA A 88 -11.36 3.39 -5.54
CA ALA A 88 -12.79 3.61 -5.70
C ALA A 88 -13.57 3.49 -4.40
N GLY A 89 -13.11 2.65 -3.48
CA GLY A 89 -13.82 2.49 -2.21
C GLY A 89 -13.18 1.45 -1.32
N VAL A 90 -13.61 1.42 -0.07
CA VAL A 90 -13.14 0.48 0.94
C VAL A 90 -14.34 0.03 1.78
N ASP A 91 -14.29 -1.21 2.26
CA ASP A 91 -15.38 -1.83 3.00
C ASP A 91 -14.83 -2.72 4.11
N LYS A 92 -15.57 -2.88 5.20
CA LYS A 92 -15.28 -3.80 6.30
C LYS A 92 -13.89 -3.61 6.91
N VAL A 93 -13.50 -2.37 7.18
CA VAL A 93 -12.20 -2.05 7.76
C VAL A 93 -12.29 -2.05 9.28
N ARG A 94 -11.29 -2.67 9.94
CA ARG A 94 -11.16 -2.65 11.39
C ARG A 94 -9.70 -2.42 11.78
N PHE A 95 -9.47 -1.57 12.77
CA PHE A 95 -8.16 -1.32 13.35
C PHE A 95 -8.14 -1.89 14.76
N LYS A 96 -7.48 -3.05 14.92
CA LYS A 96 -7.47 -3.78 16.19
C LYS A 96 -6.27 -3.45 17.06
N ARG A 97 -5.29 -2.76 16.52
CA ARG A 97 -4.02 -2.46 17.17
C ARG A 97 -3.46 -1.15 16.67
N ILE A 98 -2.90 -0.36 17.56
CA ILE A 98 -2.20 0.87 17.22
C ILE A 98 -0.89 0.51 16.51
N VAL A 99 -0.59 1.23 15.43
CA VAL A 99 0.68 1.16 14.72
C VAL A 99 1.49 2.41 15.10
N GLU A 100 2.72 2.20 15.52
CA GLU A 100 3.57 3.27 16.04
C GLU A 100 5.00 3.18 15.51
N PRO A 101 5.80 4.27 15.62
CA PRO A 101 7.20 4.23 15.20
C PRO A 101 7.97 3.07 15.84
N GLY A 102 8.75 2.37 15.01
CA GLY A 102 9.44 1.16 15.39
C GLY A 102 8.76 -0.11 14.88
N ASP A 103 7.49 -0.02 14.52
CA ASP A 103 6.77 -1.15 13.94
C ASP A 103 7.11 -1.35 12.47
N GLN A 104 6.98 -2.58 12.01
CA GLN A 104 6.95 -2.90 10.59
C GLN A 104 5.54 -3.34 10.23
N LEU A 105 4.89 -2.55 9.38
CA LEU A 105 3.52 -2.82 8.96
C LEU A 105 3.56 -3.78 7.77
N GLN A 106 3.05 -5.00 7.98
CA GLN A 106 2.96 -5.99 6.93
C GLN A 106 1.66 -5.83 6.14
N LEU A 107 1.78 -5.79 4.82
CA LEU A 107 0.67 -5.59 3.90
C LEU A 107 0.44 -6.87 3.11
N LYS A 108 -0.67 -7.57 3.40
CA LYS A 108 -1.04 -8.81 2.71
C LYS A 108 -2.28 -8.56 1.90
N VAL A 109 -2.21 -8.79 0.60
CA VAL A 109 -3.30 -8.51 -0.32
C VAL A 109 -3.54 -9.69 -1.24
N GLU A 110 -4.82 -10.03 -1.43
CA GLU A 110 -5.26 -11.08 -2.36
C GLU A 110 -6.27 -10.49 -3.35
N VAL A 111 -6.16 -10.89 -4.61
CA VAL A 111 -7.18 -10.56 -5.62
C VAL A 111 -8.42 -11.38 -5.35
N MET A 112 -9.57 -10.73 -5.22
CA MET A 112 -10.86 -11.41 -5.08
C MET A 112 -11.55 -11.55 -6.42
N THR A 113 -11.77 -10.44 -7.13
CA THR A 113 -12.44 -10.43 -8.44
C THR A 113 -11.87 -9.34 -9.32
N VAL A 114 -11.96 -9.58 -10.63
CA VAL A 114 -11.68 -8.56 -11.66
C VAL A 114 -12.86 -8.59 -12.62
N LYS A 115 -13.66 -7.52 -12.63
CA LYS A 115 -14.84 -7.41 -13.49
C LYS A 115 -14.92 -6.02 -14.11
N ARG A 116 -14.96 -5.95 -15.44
CA ARG A 116 -15.16 -4.69 -16.18
C ARG A 116 -14.14 -3.61 -15.78
N GLY A 117 -12.88 -4.00 -15.59
CA GLY A 117 -11.83 -3.07 -15.18
C GLY A 117 -11.87 -2.68 -13.71
N ILE A 118 -12.78 -3.24 -12.93
CA ILE A 118 -12.87 -3.00 -11.49
C ILE A 118 -12.26 -4.18 -10.75
N TRP A 119 -11.25 -3.90 -9.94
CA TRP A 119 -10.53 -4.88 -9.15
C TRP A 119 -11.03 -4.83 -7.71
N LYS A 120 -11.25 -6.00 -7.14
CA LYS A 120 -11.60 -6.12 -5.72
C LYS A 120 -10.53 -6.95 -5.02
N PHE A 121 -10.01 -6.41 -3.93
CA PHE A 121 -8.95 -7.05 -3.15
C PHE A 121 -9.41 -7.31 -1.72
N ASN A 122 -8.87 -8.39 -1.14
CA ASN A 122 -8.92 -8.65 0.29
C ASN A 122 -7.56 -8.30 0.89
N CYS A 123 -7.54 -7.42 1.86
CA CYS A 123 -6.30 -6.89 2.43
C CYS A 123 -6.23 -7.12 3.93
#